data_e3f5eb7703dbdad8d325675841f19358
#
_entry.id   e3f5eb7703dbdad8d325675841f19358
#
_cell.length_a   1.000
_cell.length_b   1.000
_cell.length_c   1.000
_cell.angle_alpha   90.00
_cell.angle_beta   90.00
_cell.angle_gamma   90.00
#
_symmetry.space_group_name_H-M   'P 1'
#
loop_
_entity.id
_entity.type
_entity.pdbx_description
1 polymer ?
#
loop_
_entity_poly.entity_id
_entity_poly.type
_entity_poly.pdbx_seq_one_letter_code
_entity_poly.pdbx_strand_id
1 'polypeptide(L)'
;TALYTSDLDGGNPRRISYHPSSVLAPDVLANGRLLFAAWRGTPGENGGSRRALMGINNDGTDLMAFHDNHDGPPYPHSVRVGRDGRVYFVEADGTAPLGGGDLAYVTLRRPLHSRTLFAASSDGAFLDPLSLADGGVLASYRPAGDDTSYSLYRIHPSTGQRLDLVHEKAGFDVLDAQELATHPRVQGRSSVVDLSKNTGVFFCVSSHTTDRPGLEHLKSGGAASVRFVEAVPFTKKSTADGPRVEEKTLGQAPIENDGSFHVEVPSGVPLRFELLDEEGGTVAKQVSWTWVMPREWRGCIGCHEDREMVVPNIMGDAFTKRAVQLGQTGGNEE
;
A
#
# COMPACT_ATOMS: atom_id res chain seq x y z
N THR A 1 -13.61 -4.19 1.13
CA THR A 1 -13.09 -5.33 0.34
C THR A 1 -11.69 -5.70 0.80
N ALA A 2 -11.33 -7.00 0.70
CA ALA A 2 -10.00 -7.49 1.02
C ALA A 2 -9.52 -8.40 -0.12
N LEU A 3 -8.20 -8.63 -0.19
CA LEU A 3 -7.60 -9.60 -1.10
C LEU A 3 -7.68 -11.01 -0.51
N TYR A 4 -7.97 -11.96 -1.38
CA TYR A 4 -7.97 -13.39 -1.10
C TYR A 4 -7.17 -14.11 -2.18
N THR A 5 -6.52 -15.19 -1.81
CA THR A 5 -6.01 -16.20 -2.73
C THR A 5 -6.87 -17.46 -2.63
N SER A 6 -7.00 -18.20 -3.72
CA SER A 6 -7.70 -19.48 -3.77
C SER A 6 -6.96 -20.45 -4.68
N ASP A 7 -7.33 -21.71 -4.64
CA ASP A 7 -6.94 -22.67 -5.66
C ASP A 7 -7.60 -22.30 -7.02
N LEU A 8 -7.10 -22.87 -8.12
CA LEU A 8 -7.61 -22.54 -9.47
C LEU A 8 -9.09 -22.87 -9.68
N ASP A 9 -9.64 -23.80 -8.93
CA ASP A 9 -11.06 -24.16 -8.92
C ASP A 9 -11.91 -23.26 -8.02
N GLY A 10 -11.30 -22.26 -7.36
CA GLY A 10 -11.94 -21.37 -6.40
C GLY A 10 -12.00 -21.95 -4.98
N GLY A 11 -11.48 -23.15 -4.75
CA GLY A 11 -11.41 -23.78 -3.42
C GLY A 11 -10.42 -23.09 -2.50
N ASN A 12 -10.50 -23.41 -1.20
CA ASN A 12 -9.56 -22.97 -0.16
C ASN A 12 -9.27 -21.46 -0.14
N PRO A 13 -10.27 -20.55 -0.15
CA PRO A 13 -10.04 -19.13 -0.14
C PRO A 13 -9.34 -18.70 1.15
N ARG A 14 -8.22 -17.98 1.02
CA ARG A 14 -7.45 -17.44 2.15
C ARG A 14 -7.32 -15.94 2.03
N ARG A 15 -7.66 -15.22 3.09
CA ARG A 15 -7.47 -13.78 3.19
C ARG A 15 -5.98 -13.45 3.30
N ILE A 16 -5.52 -12.49 2.50
CA ILE A 16 -4.12 -12.06 2.45
C ILE A 16 -3.92 -10.56 2.71
N SER A 17 -5.00 -9.79 2.85
CA SER A 17 -4.91 -8.37 3.23
C SER A 17 -5.83 -8.05 4.40
N TYR A 18 -5.31 -7.29 5.36
CA TYR A 18 -6.00 -6.94 6.61
C TYR A 18 -6.15 -5.43 6.78
N HIS A 19 -6.01 -4.67 5.70
CA HIS A 19 -6.27 -3.24 5.73
C HIS A 19 -7.72 -2.97 6.18
N PRO A 20 -7.97 -1.99 7.08
CA PRO A 20 -9.33 -1.71 7.57
C PRO A 20 -10.24 -1.09 6.50
N SER A 21 -9.67 -0.60 5.41
CA SER A 21 -10.41 -0.06 4.25
C SER A 21 -10.46 -1.04 3.07
N SER A 22 -11.19 -0.64 2.03
CA SER A 22 -11.25 -1.40 0.78
C SER A 22 -9.92 -1.34 0.03
N VAL A 23 -9.54 -2.49 -0.52
CA VAL A 23 -8.49 -2.67 -1.51
C VAL A 23 -9.12 -2.58 -2.90
N LEU A 24 -8.49 -1.83 -3.80
CA LEU A 24 -9.01 -1.51 -5.12
C LEU A 24 -8.02 -1.90 -6.22
N ALA A 25 -8.57 -2.37 -7.36
CA ALA A 25 -7.86 -2.62 -8.61
C ALA A 25 -6.52 -3.37 -8.41
N PRO A 26 -6.54 -4.62 -7.91
CA PRO A 26 -5.32 -5.40 -7.77
C PRO A 26 -4.77 -5.81 -9.14
N ASP A 27 -3.44 -5.78 -9.27
CA ASP A 27 -2.72 -6.32 -10.43
C ASP A 27 -1.48 -7.09 -9.98
N VAL A 28 -0.90 -7.91 -10.85
CA VAL A 28 0.17 -8.85 -10.50
C VAL A 28 1.48 -8.48 -11.20
N LEU A 29 2.54 -8.30 -10.43
CA LEU A 29 3.90 -8.13 -10.94
C LEU A 29 4.48 -9.45 -11.46
N ALA A 30 5.40 -9.37 -12.43
CA ALA A 30 6.10 -10.53 -12.99
C ALA A 30 6.82 -11.38 -11.91
N ASN A 31 7.21 -10.77 -10.79
CA ASN A 31 7.86 -11.47 -9.66
C ASN A 31 6.85 -12.07 -8.66
N GLY A 32 5.55 -12.10 -8.98
CA GLY A 32 4.50 -12.70 -8.16
C GLY A 32 3.97 -11.84 -7.01
N ARG A 33 4.43 -10.60 -6.85
CA ARG A 33 3.82 -9.65 -5.92
C ARG A 33 2.52 -9.09 -6.50
N LEU A 34 1.62 -8.71 -5.61
CA LEU A 34 0.38 -7.99 -5.96
C LEU A 34 0.58 -6.50 -5.69
N LEU A 35 0.05 -5.68 -6.60
CA LEU A 35 -0.11 -4.25 -6.40
C LEU A 35 -1.60 -3.92 -6.28
N PHE A 36 -1.94 -2.90 -5.49
CA PHE A 36 -3.31 -2.43 -5.31
C PHE A 36 -3.33 -1.01 -4.76
N ALA A 37 -4.45 -0.32 -4.92
CA ALA A 37 -4.68 0.96 -4.26
C ALA A 37 -5.41 0.76 -2.92
N ALA A 38 -4.95 1.44 -1.88
CA ALA A 38 -5.60 1.44 -0.57
C ALA A 38 -5.45 2.80 0.10
N TRP A 39 -6.31 3.10 1.08
CA TRP A 39 -6.16 4.27 1.93
C TRP A 39 -4.87 4.20 2.75
N ARG A 40 -4.18 5.32 2.93
CA ARG A 40 -2.99 5.37 3.78
C ARG A 40 -3.31 5.14 5.24
N GLY A 41 -4.31 5.83 5.75
CA GLY A 41 -4.66 5.79 7.16
C GLY A 41 -6.11 6.17 7.42
N THR A 42 -6.37 6.71 8.60
CA THR A 42 -7.70 7.12 9.02
C THR A 42 -8.00 8.54 8.54
N PRO A 43 -9.18 8.80 7.97
CA PRO A 43 -9.59 10.14 7.59
C PRO A 43 -9.59 11.11 8.77
N GLY A 44 -9.20 12.36 8.50
CA GLY A 44 -9.08 13.39 9.53
C GLY A 44 -7.71 13.45 10.22
N GLU A 45 -6.86 12.46 10.03
CA GLU A 45 -5.46 12.53 10.42
C GLU A 45 -4.61 13.12 9.30
N ASN A 46 -3.52 13.80 9.66
CA ASN A 46 -2.58 14.36 8.68
C ASN A 46 -2.10 13.28 7.70
N GLY A 47 -2.48 13.42 6.43
CA GLY A 47 -2.18 12.47 5.36
C GLY A 47 -3.01 11.19 5.34
N GLY A 48 -3.94 10.97 6.27
CA GLY A 48 -4.78 9.76 6.33
C GLY A 48 -5.86 9.69 5.26
N SER A 49 -6.35 10.83 4.81
CA SER A 49 -7.40 10.93 3.76
C SER A 49 -6.84 10.79 2.33
N ARG A 50 -5.76 10.05 2.15
CA ARG A 50 -5.14 9.79 0.84
C ARG A 50 -5.05 8.30 0.58
N ARG A 51 -5.02 7.92 -0.69
CA ARG A 51 -4.68 6.57 -1.12
C ARG A 51 -3.19 6.48 -1.48
N ALA A 52 -2.66 5.27 -1.40
CA ALA A 52 -1.34 4.91 -1.93
C ALA A 52 -1.44 3.64 -2.77
N LEU A 53 -0.48 3.44 -3.66
CA LEU A 53 -0.27 2.14 -4.28
C LEU A 53 0.55 1.29 -3.33
N MET A 54 -0.01 0.16 -2.94
CA MET A 54 0.58 -0.78 -2.01
C MET A 54 1.05 -2.03 -2.73
N GLY A 55 2.11 -2.64 -2.23
CA GLY A 55 2.62 -3.92 -2.71
C GLY A 55 2.58 -4.97 -1.60
N ILE A 56 2.32 -6.24 -1.97
CA ILE A 56 2.25 -7.36 -1.03
C ILE A 56 2.67 -8.65 -1.73
N ASN A 57 3.22 -9.61 -1.01
CA ASN A 57 3.41 -10.96 -1.53
C ASN A 57 2.05 -11.69 -1.67
N ASN A 58 2.00 -12.68 -2.55
CA ASN A 58 0.78 -13.46 -2.80
C ASN A 58 0.30 -14.30 -1.60
N ASP A 59 1.11 -14.42 -0.56
CA ASP A 59 0.78 -15.06 0.72
C ASP A 59 0.37 -14.07 1.82
N GLY A 60 0.33 -12.77 1.52
CA GLY A 60 -0.04 -11.70 2.46
C GLY A 60 1.10 -11.10 3.24
N THR A 61 2.33 -11.59 3.05
CA THR A 61 3.52 -11.07 3.72
C THR A 61 4.09 -9.83 3.02
N ASP A 62 4.98 -9.12 3.71
CA ASP A 62 5.77 -8.00 3.19
C ASP A 62 4.93 -6.90 2.53
N LEU A 63 3.87 -6.45 3.23
CA LEU A 63 3.12 -5.27 2.82
C LEU A 63 4.04 -4.05 2.81
N MET A 64 4.03 -3.30 1.71
CA MET A 64 4.84 -2.09 1.57
C MET A 64 4.07 -1.00 0.83
N ALA A 65 4.39 0.27 1.09
CA ALA A 65 4.05 1.35 0.18
C ALA A 65 4.88 1.17 -1.08
N PHE A 66 4.23 0.91 -2.21
CA PHE A 66 4.89 0.80 -3.50
C PHE A 66 5.13 2.19 -4.09
N HIS A 67 4.09 3.03 -4.12
CA HIS A 67 4.18 4.43 -4.50
C HIS A 67 3.20 5.25 -3.68
N ASP A 68 3.70 6.35 -3.12
CA ASP A 68 2.90 7.32 -2.37
C ASP A 68 3.32 8.73 -2.78
N ASN A 69 2.44 9.41 -3.49
CA ASN A 69 2.66 10.77 -3.93
C ASN A 69 2.16 11.75 -2.87
N HIS A 70 3.06 12.27 -2.03
CA HIS A 70 2.71 13.21 -0.96
C HIS A 70 2.19 14.55 -1.49
N ASP A 71 2.63 14.98 -2.66
CA ASP A 71 2.39 16.31 -3.23
C ASP A 71 1.39 16.32 -4.40
N GLY A 72 0.97 15.15 -4.88
CA GLY A 72 0.06 14.99 -6.02
C GLY A 72 -1.39 14.78 -5.63
N PRO A 73 -2.25 14.48 -6.62
CA PRO A 73 -3.63 14.11 -6.40
C PRO A 73 -3.77 13.00 -5.37
N PRO A 74 -4.75 13.09 -4.45
CA PRO A 74 -4.78 12.23 -3.26
C PRO A 74 -5.29 10.80 -3.50
N TYR A 75 -5.82 10.49 -4.70
CA TYR A 75 -6.54 9.24 -4.92
C TYR A 75 -6.01 8.45 -6.13
N PRO A 76 -4.78 7.89 -6.09
CA PRO A 76 -4.32 6.96 -7.12
C PRO A 76 -5.18 5.69 -7.12
N HIS A 77 -5.52 5.22 -8.33
CA HIS A 77 -6.31 3.98 -8.54
C HIS A 77 -6.09 3.39 -9.95
N SER A 78 -6.85 2.37 -10.31
CA SER A 78 -6.77 1.68 -11.64
C SER A 78 -5.33 1.31 -12.00
N VAL A 79 -4.61 0.69 -11.04
CA VAL A 79 -3.21 0.29 -11.23
C VAL A 79 -3.11 -0.84 -12.25
N ARG A 80 -2.14 -0.70 -13.19
CA ARG A 80 -1.83 -1.72 -14.21
C ARG A 80 -0.33 -1.86 -14.38
N VAL A 81 0.13 -3.09 -14.36
CA VAL A 81 1.54 -3.43 -14.59
C VAL A 81 1.81 -3.51 -16.09
N GLY A 82 2.66 -2.62 -16.59
CA GLY A 82 3.08 -2.61 -17.97
C GLY A 82 4.19 -3.63 -18.27
N ARG A 83 4.26 -4.09 -19.53
CA ARG A 83 5.33 -4.97 -20.01
C ARG A 83 6.67 -4.26 -20.19
N ASP A 84 6.64 -2.95 -20.22
CA ASP A 84 7.78 -2.05 -20.39
C ASP A 84 8.53 -1.69 -19.10
N GLY A 85 8.19 -2.35 -17.99
CA GLY A 85 8.76 -2.09 -16.67
C GLY A 85 8.20 -0.86 -15.97
N ARG A 86 7.05 -0.37 -16.41
CA ARG A 86 6.28 0.70 -15.77
C ARG A 86 5.05 0.14 -15.07
N VAL A 87 4.58 0.88 -14.08
CA VAL A 87 3.27 0.68 -13.46
C VAL A 87 2.45 1.91 -13.75
N TYR A 88 1.38 1.74 -14.51
CA TYR A 88 0.45 2.79 -14.90
C TYR A 88 -0.68 2.88 -13.90
N PHE A 89 -1.19 4.08 -13.67
CA PHE A 89 -2.33 4.32 -12.79
C PHE A 89 -3.00 5.66 -13.13
N VAL A 90 -4.18 5.84 -12.56
CA VAL A 90 -4.91 7.10 -12.63
C VAL A 90 -4.65 7.89 -11.34
N GLU A 91 -4.39 9.18 -11.47
CA GLU A 91 -4.37 10.13 -10.35
C GLU A 91 -5.63 10.99 -10.40
N ALA A 92 -6.47 10.87 -9.35
CA ALA A 92 -7.73 11.57 -9.25
C ALA A 92 -7.76 12.51 -8.03
N ASP A 93 -8.50 13.62 -8.15
CA ASP A 93 -8.75 14.56 -7.06
C ASP A 93 -9.95 14.16 -6.19
N GLY A 94 -10.74 13.19 -6.63
CA GLY A 94 -11.96 12.73 -5.95
C GLY A 94 -12.07 11.22 -5.87
N THR A 95 -12.97 10.76 -5.00
CA THR A 95 -13.26 9.34 -4.76
C THR A 95 -14.51 8.85 -5.48
N ALA A 96 -15.10 9.66 -6.33
CA ALA A 96 -16.32 9.31 -7.06
C ALA A 96 -16.12 8.01 -7.85
N PRO A 97 -17.07 7.08 -7.82
CA PRO A 97 -17.06 5.93 -8.70
C PRO A 97 -16.94 6.38 -10.16
N LEU A 98 -16.03 5.78 -10.91
CA LEU A 98 -15.75 6.15 -12.30
C LEU A 98 -15.38 7.64 -12.48
N GLY A 99 -14.85 8.29 -11.43
CA GLY A 99 -14.47 9.71 -11.49
C GLY A 99 -13.34 9.99 -12.44
N GLY A 100 -12.43 9.03 -12.61
CA GLY A 100 -11.26 9.17 -13.46
C GLY A 100 -10.30 10.26 -12.99
N GLY A 101 -9.32 10.55 -13.82
CA GLY A 101 -8.28 11.55 -13.55
C GLY A 101 -7.22 11.58 -14.63
N ASP A 102 -6.04 11.99 -14.24
CA ASP A 102 -4.86 12.04 -15.10
C ASP A 102 -4.16 10.68 -15.17
N LEU A 103 -3.46 10.41 -16.27
CA LEU A 103 -2.65 9.19 -16.39
C LEU A 103 -1.21 9.45 -15.96
N ALA A 104 -0.76 8.65 -15.00
CA ALA A 104 0.60 8.66 -14.52
C ALA A 104 1.22 7.25 -14.57
N TYR A 105 2.55 7.19 -14.48
CA TYR A 105 3.27 5.94 -14.27
C TYR A 105 4.46 6.15 -13.34
N VAL A 106 4.90 5.05 -12.74
CA VAL A 106 6.22 4.92 -12.09
C VAL A 106 6.97 3.75 -12.69
N THR A 107 8.29 3.73 -12.55
CA THR A 107 9.08 2.57 -12.95
C THR A 107 9.13 1.53 -11.83
N LEU A 108 9.09 0.25 -12.16
CA LEU A 108 9.24 -0.84 -11.20
C LEU A 108 10.54 -0.76 -10.40
N ARG A 109 11.57 -0.17 -10.98
CA ARG A 109 12.90 -0.09 -10.39
C ARG A 109 13.03 1.00 -9.33
N ARG A 110 12.29 2.12 -9.49
CA ARG A 110 12.34 3.28 -8.59
C ARG A 110 10.95 3.88 -8.38
N PRO A 111 10.00 3.13 -7.82
CA PRO A 111 8.61 3.55 -7.75
C PRO A 111 8.40 4.81 -6.90
N LEU A 112 9.25 5.09 -5.91
CA LEU A 112 9.13 6.27 -5.06
C LEU A 112 9.64 7.56 -5.76
N HIS A 113 10.58 7.45 -6.72
CA HIS A 113 11.28 8.59 -7.32
C HIS A 113 11.12 8.72 -8.83
N SER A 114 10.24 7.98 -9.47
CA SER A 114 10.11 7.96 -10.93
C SER A 114 8.72 8.33 -11.45
N ARG A 115 7.91 8.99 -10.60
CA ARG A 115 6.57 9.41 -11.02
C ARG A 115 6.66 10.31 -12.25
N THR A 116 5.88 9.97 -13.25
CA THR A 116 5.71 10.77 -14.47
C THR A 116 4.23 10.89 -14.79
N LEU A 117 3.73 12.11 -14.79
CA LEU A 117 2.44 12.46 -15.36
C LEU A 117 2.62 12.54 -16.88
N PHE A 118 1.95 11.68 -17.65
CA PHE A 118 2.13 11.66 -19.11
C PHE A 118 0.89 12.07 -19.90
N ALA A 119 -0.31 11.99 -19.31
CA ALA A 119 -1.53 12.47 -19.92
C ALA A 119 -2.39 13.22 -18.89
N ALA A 120 -2.35 14.55 -18.92
CA ALA A 120 -3.25 15.38 -18.15
C ALA A 120 -4.56 15.59 -18.89
N SER A 121 -5.68 15.48 -18.20
CA SER A 121 -7.02 15.64 -18.74
C SER A 121 -7.58 17.02 -18.37
N SER A 122 -7.22 18.04 -19.13
CA SER A 122 -7.79 19.40 -18.93
C SER A 122 -9.25 19.50 -19.36
N ASP A 123 -9.73 18.56 -20.20
CA ASP A 123 -11.02 18.58 -20.88
C ASP A 123 -11.85 17.31 -20.62
N GLY A 124 -11.50 16.50 -19.61
CA GLY A 124 -12.19 15.26 -19.30
C GLY A 124 -11.50 14.44 -18.21
N ALA A 125 -11.62 13.12 -18.30
CA ALA A 125 -11.00 12.21 -17.35
C ALA A 125 -10.63 10.88 -18.01
N PHE A 126 -9.50 10.30 -17.60
CA PHE A 126 -9.04 8.98 -18.02
C PHE A 126 -9.34 7.93 -16.95
N LEU A 127 -9.52 6.67 -17.39
CA LEU A 127 -9.59 5.46 -16.57
C LEU A 127 -8.83 4.31 -17.24
N ASP A 128 -8.47 3.32 -16.41
CA ASP A 128 -8.02 1.98 -16.79
C ASP A 128 -6.92 1.95 -17.86
N PRO A 129 -5.74 2.56 -17.60
CA PRO A 129 -4.63 2.53 -18.54
C PRO A 129 -4.11 1.11 -18.74
N LEU A 130 -3.86 0.70 -19.99
CA LEU A 130 -3.32 -0.61 -20.36
C LEU A 130 -2.12 -0.43 -21.29
N SER A 131 -0.95 -0.92 -20.93
CA SER A 131 0.22 -1.00 -21.81
C SER A 131 0.05 -2.16 -22.78
N LEU A 132 0.21 -1.89 -24.08
CA LEU A 132 0.14 -2.86 -25.16
C LEU A 132 1.51 -3.49 -25.48
N ALA A 133 1.48 -4.65 -26.10
CA ALA A 133 2.70 -5.35 -26.54
C ALA A 133 3.54 -4.57 -27.58
N ASP A 134 2.92 -3.69 -28.34
CA ASP A 134 3.58 -2.82 -29.32
C ASP A 134 4.14 -1.51 -28.74
N GLY A 135 4.06 -1.33 -27.41
CA GLY A 135 4.52 -0.14 -26.70
C GLY A 135 3.52 1.00 -26.65
N GLY A 136 2.31 0.85 -27.23
CA GLY A 136 1.22 1.80 -27.08
C GLY A 136 0.54 1.69 -25.71
N VAL A 137 -0.34 2.64 -25.43
CA VAL A 137 -1.20 2.61 -24.23
C VAL A 137 -2.64 2.73 -24.70
N LEU A 138 -3.53 1.91 -24.14
CA LEU A 138 -4.98 2.14 -24.21
C LEU A 138 -5.43 2.78 -22.91
N ALA A 139 -6.43 3.65 -22.98
CA ALA A 139 -7.13 4.15 -21.81
C ALA A 139 -8.58 4.50 -22.18
N SER A 140 -9.48 4.32 -21.22
CA SER A 140 -10.82 4.85 -21.30
C SER A 140 -10.78 6.35 -21.05
N TYR A 141 -11.42 7.16 -21.90
CA TYR A 141 -11.50 8.60 -21.76
C TYR A 141 -12.93 9.08 -21.90
N ARG A 142 -13.30 10.00 -21.02
CA ARG A 142 -14.60 10.67 -21.02
C ARG A 142 -14.37 12.18 -21.06
N PRO A 143 -14.96 12.92 -22.06
CA PRO A 143 -14.98 14.37 -22.05
C PRO A 143 -15.69 14.93 -20.80
N ALA A 144 -15.35 16.14 -20.40
CA ALA A 144 -16.10 16.83 -19.36
C ALA A 144 -17.54 17.12 -19.81
N GLY A 145 -18.51 16.93 -18.91
CA GLY A 145 -19.95 17.14 -19.17
C GLY A 145 -20.80 16.09 -18.47
N ASP A 146 -22.11 16.40 -18.32
CA ASP A 146 -22.99 15.58 -17.49
C ASP A 146 -23.47 14.28 -18.18
N ASP A 147 -23.58 14.25 -19.50
CA ASP A 147 -24.14 13.12 -20.28
C ASP A 147 -23.08 12.42 -21.16
N THR A 148 -21.81 12.42 -20.73
CA THR A 148 -20.73 11.81 -21.50
C THR A 148 -20.36 10.43 -20.95
N SER A 149 -20.09 9.48 -21.86
CA SER A 149 -19.64 8.13 -21.52
C SER A 149 -18.15 7.96 -21.81
N TYR A 150 -17.52 7.01 -21.12
CA TYR A 150 -16.15 6.60 -21.42
C TYR A 150 -16.10 5.84 -22.75
N SER A 151 -15.15 6.22 -23.59
CA SER A 151 -14.79 5.52 -24.82
C SER A 151 -13.32 5.14 -24.79
N LEU A 152 -12.94 4.08 -25.49
CA LEU A 152 -11.58 3.55 -25.48
C LEU A 152 -10.73 4.24 -26.54
N TYR A 153 -9.61 4.80 -26.11
CA TYR A 153 -8.65 5.49 -26.98
C TYR A 153 -7.26 4.87 -26.89
N ARG A 154 -6.54 4.97 -28.01
CA ARG A 154 -5.10 4.78 -28.02
C ARG A 154 -4.43 6.09 -27.62
N ILE A 155 -3.50 5.99 -26.67
CA ILE A 155 -2.78 7.12 -26.07
C ILE A 155 -1.30 7.01 -26.43
N HIS A 156 -0.68 8.11 -26.81
CA HIS A 156 0.76 8.16 -27.03
C HIS A 156 1.50 8.05 -25.70
N PRO A 157 2.40 7.06 -25.49
CA PRO A 157 2.95 6.71 -24.18
C PRO A 157 3.89 7.77 -23.58
N SER A 158 4.38 8.72 -24.38
CA SER A 158 5.29 9.77 -23.93
C SER A 158 4.67 11.16 -23.90
N THR A 159 3.68 11.44 -24.74
CA THR A 159 3.07 12.77 -24.84
C THR A 159 1.66 12.83 -24.25
N GLY A 160 1.06 11.67 -23.99
CA GLY A 160 -0.32 11.59 -23.50
C GLY A 160 -1.39 11.98 -24.52
N GLN A 161 -0.98 12.26 -25.78
CA GLN A 161 -1.92 12.61 -26.81
C GLN A 161 -2.88 11.45 -27.10
N ARG A 162 -4.17 11.75 -27.14
CA ARG A 162 -5.17 10.80 -27.69
C ARG A 162 -4.96 10.68 -29.20
N LEU A 163 -4.69 9.47 -29.67
CA LEU A 163 -4.42 9.18 -31.09
C LEU A 163 -5.72 8.74 -31.77
N ASP A 164 -6.10 7.47 -31.59
CA ASP A 164 -7.21 6.87 -32.28
C ASP A 164 -8.33 6.48 -31.29
N LEU A 165 -9.58 6.70 -31.69
CA LEU A 165 -10.74 6.09 -31.05
C LEU A 165 -10.76 4.61 -31.44
N VAL A 166 -10.58 3.73 -30.44
CA VAL A 166 -10.55 2.27 -30.65
C VAL A 166 -11.93 1.67 -30.57
N HIS A 167 -12.72 2.10 -29.59
CA HIS A 167 -14.07 1.62 -29.41
C HIS A 167 -14.94 2.63 -28.64
N GLU A 168 -16.19 2.75 -29.05
CA GLU A 168 -17.23 3.46 -28.35
C GLU A 168 -18.56 2.72 -28.45
N LYS A 169 -19.46 2.95 -27.50
CA LYS A 169 -20.82 2.41 -27.55
C LYS A 169 -21.78 3.42 -26.92
N ALA A 170 -22.72 3.89 -27.72
CA ALA A 170 -23.71 4.87 -27.29
C ALA A 170 -24.47 4.40 -26.04
N GLY A 171 -24.53 5.25 -25.02
CA GLY A 171 -25.21 4.98 -23.76
C GLY A 171 -24.52 4.01 -22.81
N PHE A 172 -23.26 3.65 -23.06
CA PHE A 172 -22.46 2.76 -22.21
C PHE A 172 -21.05 3.30 -22.01
N ASP A 173 -20.51 3.09 -20.81
CA ASP A 173 -19.09 3.27 -20.54
C ASP A 173 -18.31 2.05 -21.06
N VAL A 174 -17.24 2.32 -21.81
CA VAL A 174 -16.27 1.31 -22.27
C VAL A 174 -15.07 1.36 -21.34
N LEU A 175 -14.92 0.34 -20.50
CA LEU A 175 -13.95 0.30 -19.39
C LEU A 175 -13.16 -1.01 -19.41
N ASP A 176 -12.03 -1.01 -18.68
CA ASP A 176 -11.24 -2.20 -18.33
C ASP A 176 -10.86 -3.08 -19.54
N ALA A 177 -10.36 -2.44 -20.60
CA ALA A 177 -9.89 -3.14 -21.79
C ALA A 177 -8.76 -4.12 -21.44
N GLN A 178 -8.75 -5.29 -22.10
CA GLN A 178 -7.72 -6.30 -21.96
C GLN A 178 -7.16 -6.69 -23.33
N GLU A 179 -5.84 -6.80 -23.42
CA GLU A 179 -5.19 -7.27 -24.64
C GLU A 179 -5.15 -8.81 -24.68
N LEU A 180 -5.70 -9.39 -25.72
CA LEU A 180 -5.54 -10.82 -26.01
C LEU A 180 -4.16 -11.07 -26.60
N ALA A 181 -3.17 -11.28 -25.74
CA ALA A 181 -1.79 -11.55 -26.11
C ALA A 181 -1.18 -12.57 -25.15
N THR A 182 -0.09 -13.19 -25.57
CA THR A 182 0.69 -14.06 -24.68
C THR A 182 1.30 -13.25 -23.55
N HIS A 183 1.11 -13.70 -22.32
CA HIS A 183 1.71 -13.08 -21.13
C HIS A 183 2.86 -13.96 -20.61
N PRO A 184 3.98 -13.35 -20.18
CA PRO A 184 5.00 -14.09 -19.44
C PRO A 184 4.37 -14.76 -18.21
N ARG A 185 4.77 -15.98 -17.93
CA ARG A 185 4.33 -16.65 -16.71
C ARG A 185 4.83 -15.88 -15.49
N VAL A 186 3.94 -15.56 -14.59
CA VAL A 186 4.27 -14.96 -13.31
C VAL A 186 5.13 -15.92 -12.49
N GLN A 187 6.18 -15.41 -11.88
CA GLN A 187 7.05 -16.21 -11.02
C GLN A 187 6.33 -16.60 -9.73
N GLY A 188 6.49 -17.86 -9.30
CA GLY A 188 6.07 -18.28 -7.98
C GLY A 188 6.98 -17.71 -6.90
N ARG A 189 6.43 -17.48 -5.70
CA ARG A 189 7.18 -17.09 -4.51
C ARG A 189 7.03 -18.17 -3.43
N SER A 190 8.12 -18.44 -2.72
CA SER A 190 8.06 -19.27 -1.52
C SER A 190 7.34 -18.48 -0.41
N SER A 191 6.59 -19.18 0.43
CA SER A 191 5.91 -18.60 1.59
C SER A 191 6.62 -19.00 2.88
N VAL A 192 6.70 -18.06 3.82
CA VAL A 192 7.14 -18.29 5.21
C VAL A 192 5.96 -18.47 6.17
N VAL A 193 4.74 -18.33 5.66
CA VAL A 193 3.51 -18.39 6.46
C VAL A 193 3.30 -19.80 7.00
N ASP A 194 3.11 -19.89 8.31
CA ASP A 194 2.76 -21.13 9.02
C ASP A 194 1.41 -20.92 9.72
N LEU A 195 0.35 -21.46 9.12
CA LEU A 195 -1.01 -21.30 9.61
C LEU A 195 -1.28 -21.99 10.96
N SER A 196 -0.33 -22.80 11.49
CA SER A 196 -0.41 -23.33 12.84
C SER A 196 -0.06 -22.28 13.93
N LYS A 197 0.49 -21.14 13.51
CA LYS A 197 0.84 -20.03 14.39
C LYS A 197 -0.22 -18.93 14.28
N ASN A 198 -0.34 -18.15 15.35
CA ASN A 198 -1.27 -17.01 15.43
C ASN A 198 -0.56 -15.67 15.65
N THR A 199 0.77 -15.65 15.61
CA THR A 199 1.61 -14.48 15.80
C THR A 199 2.61 -14.30 14.66
N GLY A 200 3.11 -13.08 14.54
CA GLY A 200 4.26 -12.72 13.74
C GLY A 200 5.05 -11.64 14.46
N VAL A 201 6.16 -11.21 13.89
CA VAL A 201 7.12 -10.33 14.54
C VAL A 201 7.32 -9.06 13.74
N PHE A 202 7.26 -7.91 14.40
CA PHE A 202 7.82 -6.65 13.93
C PHE A 202 9.15 -6.38 14.61
N PHE A 203 10.11 -5.90 13.81
CA PHE A 203 11.36 -5.39 14.37
C PHE A 203 11.79 -4.11 13.66
N CYS A 204 12.54 -3.27 14.34
CA CYS A 204 13.19 -2.10 13.77
C CYS A 204 14.69 -2.17 14.07
N VAL A 205 15.51 -1.92 13.05
CA VAL A 205 16.97 -1.93 13.24
C VAL A 205 17.42 -0.73 14.06
N SER A 206 16.88 0.47 13.78
CA SER A 206 17.11 1.65 14.60
C SER A 206 16.08 2.74 14.31
N SER A 207 15.23 3.05 15.25
CA SER A 207 14.28 4.18 15.17
C SER A 207 14.97 5.55 15.06
N HIS A 208 16.28 5.61 15.32
CA HIS A 208 17.10 6.80 15.14
C HIS A 208 17.38 7.12 13.67
N THR A 209 17.18 6.15 12.76
CA THR A 209 17.33 6.34 11.32
C THR A 209 16.04 6.97 10.76
N THR A 210 16.13 8.20 10.28
CA THR A 210 15.01 8.91 9.64
C THR A 210 15.53 9.94 8.65
N ASP A 211 14.85 10.10 7.53
CA ASP A 211 15.06 11.16 6.54
C ASP A 211 13.88 12.14 6.48
N ARG A 212 12.83 11.88 7.27
CA ARG A 212 11.62 12.71 7.26
C ARG A 212 11.84 14.04 7.98
N PRO A 213 11.55 15.20 7.32
CA PRO A 213 11.53 16.50 7.98
C PRO A 213 10.57 16.50 9.20
N GLY A 214 11.03 17.11 10.29
CA GLY A 214 10.28 17.19 11.56
C GLY A 214 10.49 16.01 12.52
N LEU A 215 11.27 14.99 12.12
CA LEU A 215 11.63 13.85 12.98
C LEU A 215 13.12 13.84 13.38
N GLU A 216 13.81 14.97 13.25
CA GLU A 216 15.25 15.08 13.54
C GLU A 216 15.59 14.72 15.00
N HIS A 217 14.66 14.94 15.93
CA HIS A 217 14.80 14.59 17.35
C HIS A 217 14.97 13.08 17.57
N LEU A 218 14.48 12.23 16.69
CA LEU A 218 14.68 10.77 16.77
C LEU A 218 16.17 10.39 16.62
N LYS A 219 16.95 11.14 15.83
CA LYS A 219 18.38 10.87 15.61
C LYS A 219 19.22 10.94 16.87
N SER A 220 18.71 11.62 17.88
CA SER A 220 19.36 11.78 19.20
C SER A 220 18.74 10.92 20.31
N GLY A 221 17.92 9.93 19.96
CA GLY A 221 17.29 9.04 20.95
C GLY A 221 16.01 9.62 21.56
N GLY A 222 15.26 10.42 20.81
CA GLY A 222 14.01 11.04 21.28
C GLY A 222 12.80 10.10 21.43
N ALA A 223 13.00 8.77 21.33
CA ALA A 223 11.95 7.79 21.55
C ALA A 223 12.42 6.73 22.56
N ALA A 224 11.62 6.49 23.61
CA ALA A 224 11.88 5.52 24.67
C ALA A 224 11.12 4.20 24.49
N SER A 225 9.98 4.24 23.82
CA SER A 225 9.15 3.05 23.63
C SER A 225 8.33 3.10 22.35
N VAL A 226 7.88 1.92 21.89
CA VAL A 226 6.95 1.76 20.77
C VAL A 226 5.62 1.23 21.27
N ARG A 227 4.52 1.92 20.93
CA ARG A 227 3.14 1.50 21.18
C ARG A 227 2.53 0.95 19.91
N PHE A 228 1.92 -0.22 20.00
CA PHE A 228 1.13 -0.81 18.92
C PHE A 228 -0.35 -0.56 19.14
N VAL A 229 -1.03 -0.14 18.08
CA VAL A 229 -2.45 0.20 18.06
C VAL A 229 -3.13 -0.66 17.00
N GLU A 230 -4.21 -1.32 17.40
CA GLU A 230 -5.06 -2.14 16.53
C GLU A 230 -6.21 -1.28 15.97
N ALA A 231 -6.50 -1.44 14.67
CA ALA A 231 -7.73 -0.94 14.08
C ALA A 231 -8.87 -1.95 14.26
N VAL A 232 -9.84 -1.61 15.08
CA VAL A 232 -11.08 -2.37 15.20
C VAL A 232 -12.08 -1.82 14.18
N PRO A 233 -12.59 -2.65 13.24
CA PRO A 233 -13.53 -2.19 12.22
C PRO A 233 -14.78 -1.58 12.86
N PHE A 234 -15.09 -0.35 12.48
CA PHE A 234 -16.31 0.33 12.95
C PHE A 234 -17.52 -0.20 12.17
N THR A 235 -18.55 -0.66 12.84
CA THR A 235 -19.73 -1.30 12.24
C THR A 235 -20.69 -0.33 11.57
N LYS A 236 -20.53 0.99 11.75
CA LYS A 236 -21.37 2.02 11.10
C LYS A 236 -20.79 2.35 9.73
N LYS A 237 -21.68 2.72 8.77
CA LYS A 237 -21.34 3.03 7.37
C LYS A 237 -20.12 3.94 7.28
N SER A 238 -19.16 3.56 6.41
CA SER A 238 -18.05 4.43 6.01
C SER A 238 -18.60 5.71 5.39
N THR A 239 -17.97 6.84 5.70
CA THR A 239 -18.31 8.13 5.08
C THR A 239 -17.53 8.29 3.78
N ALA A 240 -17.91 9.30 2.96
CA ALA A 240 -17.18 9.67 1.75
C ALA A 240 -15.69 10.00 2.04
N ASP A 241 -15.37 10.36 3.27
CA ASP A 241 -14.02 10.73 3.71
C ASP A 241 -13.10 9.51 3.99
N GLY A 242 -13.59 8.28 3.76
CA GLY A 242 -12.83 7.04 3.96
C GLY A 242 -13.31 6.19 5.14
N PRO A 243 -12.56 5.11 5.46
CA PRO A 243 -12.96 4.18 6.52
C PRO A 243 -12.79 4.81 7.90
N ARG A 244 -13.77 4.66 8.75
CA ARG A 244 -13.64 4.94 10.18
C ARG A 244 -13.28 3.67 10.92
N VAL A 245 -12.30 3.76 11.80
CA VAL A 245 -11.87 2.68 12.67
C VAL A 245 -11.89 3.15 14.12
N GLU A 246 -12.18 2.25 15.02
CA GLU A 246 -11.92 2.42 16.44
C GLU A 246 -10.49 1.94 16.73
N GLU A 247 -9.76 2.69 17.52
CA GLU A 247 -8.38 2.39 17.84
C GLU A 247 -8.28 1.80 19.24
N LYS A 248 -7.60 0.66 19.33
CA LYS A 248 -7.35 -0.02 20.59
C LYS A 248 -5.85 -0.21 20.76
N THR A 249 -5.30 0.25 21.88
CA THR A 249 -3.91 -0.05 22.25
C THR A 249 -3.75 -1.55 22.47
N LEU A 250 -2.88 -2.18 21.70
CA LEU A 250 -2.51 -3.59 21.84
C LEU A 250 -1.49 -3.80 22.97
N GLY A 251 -0.55 -2.87 23.09
CA GLY A 251 0.50 -2.88 24.09
C GLY A 251 1.66 -1.97 23.72
N GLN A 252 2.70 -2.00 24.54
CA GLN A 252 3.89 -1.16 24.44
C GLN A 252 5.15 -1.98 24.73
N ALA A 253 6.24 -1.69 24.02
CA ALA A 253 7.55 -2.30 24.24
C ALA A 253 8.64 -1.23 24.34
N PRO A 254 9.72 -1.47 25.07
CA PRO A 254 10.85 -0.55 25.13
C PRO A 254 11.57 -0.48 23.78
N ILE A 255 12.19 0.67 23.52
CA ILE A 255 13.18 0.88 22.47
C ILE A 255 14.55 0.82 23.16
N GLU A 256 15.49 0.07 22.57
CA GLU A 256 16.85 -0.04 23.08
C GLU A 256 17.65 1.25 22.82
N ASN A 257 18.79 1.41 23.48
CA ASN A 257 19.61 2.62 23.35
C ASN A 257 20.12 2.89 21.93
N ASP A 258 20.18 1.87 21.09
CA ASP A 258 20.55 1.99 19.66
C ASP A 258 19.35 2.29 18.76
N GLY A 259 18.15 2.46 19.34
CA GLY A 259 16.89 2.69 18.65
C GLY A 259 16.20 1.43 18.16
N SER A 260 16.73 0.24 18.43
CA SER A 260 16.12 -1.01 17.98
C SER A 260 14.95 -1.45 18.87
N PHE A 261 13.99 -2.18 18.27
CA PHE A 261 12.93 -2.90 18.99
C PHE A 261 12.58 -4.22 18.31
N HIS A 262 12.03 -5.15 19.06
CA HIS A 262 11.68 -6.49 18.59
C HIS A 262 10.41 -6.96 19.31
N VAL A 263 9.29 -7.07 18.57
CA VAL A 263 7.95 -7.21 19.16
C VAL A 263 7.18 -8.30 18.44
N GLU A 264 6.65 -9.26 19.21
CA GLU A 264 5.73 -10.29 18.71
C GLU A 264 4.29 -9.84 18.90
N VAL A 265 3.48 -9.91 17.83
CA VAL A 265 2.10 -9.41 17.80
C VAL A 265 1.16 -10.45 17.19
N PRO A 266 -0.17 -10.38 17.43
CA PRO A 266 -1.15 -11.19 16.73
C PRO A 266 -1.04 -11.01 15.22
N SER A 267 -1.13 -12.11 14.47
CA SER A 267 -1.13 -12.09 13.01
C SER A 267 -2.53 -11.79 12.44
N GLY A 268 -2.58 -11.25 11.22
CA GLY A 268 -3.84 -10.99 10.53
C GLY A 268 -4.69 -9.87 11.16
N VAL A 269 -4.05 -8.98 11.94
CA VAL A 269 -4.69 -7.84 12.59
C VAL A 269 -4.11 -6.55 12.01
N PRO A 270 -4.96 -5.58 11.61
CA PRO A 270 -4.46 -4.28 11.15
C PRO A 270 -3.86 -3.50 12.32
N LEU A 271 -2.60 -3.19 12.22
CA LEU A 271 -1.81 -2.52 13.24
C LEU A 271 -1.16 -1.25 12.71
N ARG A 272 -0.90 -0.31 13.60
CA ARG A 272 0.07 0.78 13.40
C ARG A 272 0.88 0.95 14.66
N PHE A 273 2.01 1.63 14.58
CA PHE A 273 2.83 1.92 15.74
C PHE A 273 3.11 3.41 15.90
N GLU A 274 3.33 3.79 17.15
CA GLU A 274 3.66 5.13 17.60
C GLU A 274 4.90 5.06 18.46
N LEU A 275 5.86 5.93 18.22
CA LEU A 275 7.03 6.10 19.07
C LEU A 275 6.69 7.09 20.16
N LEU A 276 7.05 6.76 21.40
CA LEU A 276 6.75 7.56 22.58
C LEU A 276 8.06 7.99 23.25
N ASP A 277 8.07 9.22 23.79
CA ASP A 277 9.12 9.70 24.68
C ASP A 277 9.06 9.06 26.08
N GLU A 278 9.95 9.48 26.99
CA GLU A 278 10.00 8.97 28.39
C GLU A 278 8.75 9.34 29.18
N GLU A 279 8.07 10.45 28.84
CA GLU A 279 6.83 10.92 29.46
C GLU A 279 5.58 10.22 28.88
N GLY A 280 5.72 9.40 27.83
CA GLY A 280 4.64 8.71 27.14
C GLY A 280 3.93 9.54 26.08
N GLY A 281 4.49 10.69 25.72
CA GLY A 281 4.04 11.54 24.63
C GLY A 281 4.39 10.93 23.27
N THR A 282 3.51 11.05 22.28
CA THR A 282 3.77 10.53 20.92
C THR A 282 4.70 11.47 20.17
N VAL A 283 5.89 11.01 19.82
CA VAL A 283 6.92 11.76 19.08
C VAL A 283 6.96 11.43 17.61
N ALA A 284 6.49 10.24 17.22
CA ALA A 284 6.29 9.86 15.82
C ALA A 284 5.16 8.83 15.70
N LYS A 285 4.46 8.84 14.56
CA LYS A 285 3.31 7.97 14.33
C LYS A 285 3.31 7.47 12.89
N GLN A 286 3.10 6.16 12.72
CA GLN A 286 2.82 5.59 11.42
C GLN A 286 1.40 5.96 10.98
N VAL A 287 1.25 6.51 9.79
CA VAL A 287 -0.06 6.88 9.23
C VAL A 287 -0.75 5.66 8.63
N SER A 288 0.00 4.79 7.95
CA SER A 288 -0.54 3.63 7.25
C SER A 288 -0.77 2.45 8.19
N TRP A 289 -1.85 1.73 7.96
CA TRP A 289 -2.10 0.46 8.62
C TRP A 289 -1.23 -0.65 8.00
N THR A 290 -0.72 -1.52 8.84
CA THR A 290 0.11 -2.66 8.47
C THR A 290 -0.35 -3.91 9.20
N TRP A 291 0.21 -5.07 8.89
CA TRP A 291 -0.01 -6.34 9.59
C TRP A 291 1.18 -7.27 9.39
N VAL A 292 1.18 -8.36 10.11
CA VAL A 292 2.03 -9.52 9.85
C VAL A 292 1.17 -10.75 9.62
N MET A 293 1.65 -11.65 8.78
CA MET A 293 1.08 -12.98 8.61
C MET A 293 1.64 -13.94 9.68
N PRO A 294 0.97 -15.11 9.91
CA PRO A 294 1.47 -16.12 10.84
C PRO A 294 2.93 -16.50 10.55
N ARG A 295 3.81 -16.38 11.57
CA ARG A 295 5.26 -16.61 11.50
C ARG A 295 6.04 -15.60 10.63
N GLU A 296 5.44 -14.59 10.10
CA GLU A 296 6.18 -13.54 9.39
C GLU A 296 7.08 -12.76 10.33
N TRP A 297 8.31 -12.51 9.87
CA TRP A 297 9.24 -11.57 10.48
C TRP A 297 9.34 -10.37 9.55
N ARG A 298 8.84 -9.24 10.03
CA ARG A 298 8.78 -8.01 9.26
C ARG A 298 9.65 -6.92 9.86
N GLY A 299 10.64 -6.48 9.08
CA GLY A 299 11.61 -5.49 9.50
C GLY A 299 11.35 -4.10 8.95
N CYS A 300 11.58 -3.10 9.80
CA CYS A 300 11.83 -1.72 9.42
C CYS A 300 13.30 -1.40 9.69
N ILE A 301 13.90 -0.57 8.85
CA ILE A 301 15.27 -0.14 9.01
C ILE A 301 15.32 1.03 9.96
N GLY A 302 14.42 1.97 9.80
CA GLY A 302 14.26 3.16 10.59
C GLY A 302 12.82 3.59 10.76
N CYS A 303 12.64 4.80 11.29
CA CYS A 303 11.37 5.49 11.34
C CYS A 303 11.28 6.48 10.18
N HIS A 304 10.62 6.09 9.09
CA HIS A 304 10.53 6.89 7.86
C HIS A 304 11.88 7.08 7.17
N GLU A 305 12.42 6.05 6.60
CA GLU A 305 13.57 6.09 5.71
C GLU A 305 13.16 5.85 4.25
N ASP A 306 13.93 6.38 3.34
CA ASP A 306 13.78 6.09 1.91
C ASP A 306 14.20 4.64 1.61
N ARG A 307 13.24 3.80 1.24
CA ARG A 307 13.43 2.37 0.96
C ARG A 307 14.31 2.10 -0.28
N GLU A 308 14.56 3.10 -1.10
CA GLU A 308 15.45 2.98 -2.26
C GLU A 308 16.90 3.33 -1.94
N MET A 309 17.18 3.73 -0.68
CA MET A 309 18.53 4.00 -0.18
C MET A 309 19.18 2.76 0.41
N VAL A 310 20.52 2.75 0.39
CA VAL A 310 21.32 1.68 1.00
C VAL A 310 21.25 1.78 2.52
N VAL A 311 21.00 0.65 3.13
CA VAL A 311 20.84 0.53 4.58
C VAL A 311 22.17 0.24 5.26
N PRO A 312 22.45 0.81 6.44
CA PRO A 312 23.56 0.37 7.27
C PRO A 312 23.45 -1.12 7.64
N ASN A 313 24.53 -1.87 7.49
CA ASN A 313 24.58 -3.26 7.95
C ASN A 313 24.92 -3.29 9.45
N ILE A 314 23.89 -3.12 10.29
CA ILE A 314 23.99 -3.14 11.74
C ILE A 314 23.05 -4.18 12.33
N MET A 315 23.43 -4.78 13.46
CA MET A 315 22.59 -5.66 14.25
C MET A 315 22.06 -4.85 15.45
N GLY A 316 20.74 -4.71 15.54
CA GLY A 316 20.13 -4.01 16.67
C GLY A 316 20.21 -4.82 17.99
N ASP A 317 20.43 -4.14 19.10
CA ASP A 317 20.51 -4.74 20.44
C ASP A 317 19.26 -5.54 20.82
N ALA A 318 18.10 -5.07 20.38
CA ALA A 318 16.82 -5.76 20.60
C ALA A 318 16.79 -7.19 20.01
N PHE A 319 17.58 -7.48 18.97
CA PHE A 319 17.58 -8.82 18.32
C PHE A 319 18.37 -9.86 19.10
N THR A 320 19.17 -9.43 20.09
CA THR A 320 19.85 -10.32 21.03
C THR A 320 18.91 -10.78 22.15
N LYS A 321 17.74 -10.18 22.27
CA LYS A 321 16.73 -10.45 23.29
C LYS A 321 15.52 -11.16 22.69
N ARG A 322 14.73 -11.80 23.56
CA ARG A 322 13.44 -12.35 23.15
C ARG A 322 12.49 -11.22 22.78
N ALA A 323 11.68 -11.42 21.72
CA ALA A 323 10.65 -10.47 21.33
C ALA A 323 9.66 -10.19 22.46
N VAL A 324 9.31 -8.92 22.67
CA VAL A 324 8.26 -8.52 23.62
C VAL A 324 6.91 -8.93 23.05
N GLN A 325 6.14 -9.71 23.78
CA GLN A 325 4.83 -10.21 23.34
C GLN A 325 3.73 -9.21 23.68
N LEU A 326 2.92 -8.83 22.69
CA LEU A 326 1.80 -7.91 22.86
C LEU A 326 0.47 -8.58 22.45
N GLY A 327 -0.61 -8.17 23.11
CA GLY A 327 -1.98 -8.59 22.74
C GLY A 327 -2.34 -10.03 23.09
N GLN A 328 -1.51 -10.74 23.84
CA GLN A 328 -1.91 -12.02 24.41
C GLN A 328 -2.73 -11.73 25.67
N THR A 329 -4.04 -11.93 25.60
CA THR A 329 -4.89 -11.99 26.79
C THR A 329 -4.54 -13.26 27.54
N GLY A 330 -3.86 -13.13 28.71
CA GLY A 330 -3.59 -14.10 29.72
C GLY A 330 -3.96 -15.56 29.44
N GLY A 331 -3.03 -16.35 28.96
CA GLY A 331 -2.94 -17.75 29.29
C GLY A 331 -2.13 -17.84 30.60
N ASN A 332 -2.77 -18.25 31.66
CA ASN A 332 -2.14 -18.48 32.95
C ASN A 332 -0.88 -19.32 32.77
N GLU A 333 0.20 -18.83 33.37
CA GLU A 333 1.33 -19.69 33.71
C GLU A 333 0.84 -20.81 34.63
N GLU A 334 0.92 -22.04 34.17
CA GLU A 334 1.11 -23.22 35.00
C GLU A 334 2.41 -23.93 34.60
#